data_37ce1ea4ef2d2aa150be9b0e75103eb0
#
_entry.id   37ce1ea4ef2d2aa150be9b0e75103eb0
#
_cell.length_a   1.000
_cell.length_b   1.000
_cell.length_c   1.000
_cell.angle_alpha   90.00
_cell.angle_beta   90.00
_cell.angle_gamma   90.00
#
_symmetry.space_group_name_H-M   'P 1'
#
loop_
_entity.id
_entity.type
_entity.pdbx_description
1 polymer ?
#
loop_
_entity_poly.entity_id
_entity_poly.type
_entity_poly.pdbx_seq_one_letter_code
_entity_poly.pdbx_strand_id
1 'polypeptide(L)'
;VDFKNLNEDQVQLLQAALTPKTNKYIPITPTPKQTAALLMNSVRELLYGGAVGGGKSVYQLAAALQFVDVPGYNAILFRKTFADLMLPGALIPMSQEWLAPFLKSGEVVWKDKDKRYIFKESGATLSFGYLDTANDYFRYQGAEFSYIGFDEVTHIAPESFEYLFSRLRKPKKVKVPLRIRATANPGGVYGDYYYQRYFVDNLDEDGNPKRIFLAAGLRDNPHLDSEEYKQSLENLPPILREQLLNGNWEVRESGDIFNKSWLMVCEQHNVPKNARRVRFWDFASIDPKYRKKNTNTKDPDWTVGLKMAYYQGIYYIEDIVACQKTPADVEKIMQQMAYADGHQCAIRFEQEGGSSGEANALRICREVLPGYDVMGVKPVVSKIERARPVAAAMQMGSVFIVKNCREMLRLYNQLDSFPLGAHDDVIDAMDGAFAYFTPAEGRIVAPTSIKRSAVTRNRFRAGRSYWRS
;
A
#
# COMPACT_ATOMS: atom_id res chain seq x y z
N VAL A 1 -36.55 10.78 16.58
CA VAL A 1 -36.84 10.27 17.93
C VAL A 1 -36.51 11.38 18.90
N ASP A 2 -37.52 11.85 19.65
CA ASP A 2 -37.30 12.85 20.70
C ASP A 2 -36.77 12.13 21.95
N PHE A 3 -35.47 12.20 22.19
CA PHE A 3 -34.81 11.52 23.32
C PHE A 3 -35.16 12.11 24.72
N LYS A 4 -35.87 13.23 24.76
CA LYS A 4 -36.23 13.89 26.03
C LYS A 4 -37.47 13.32 26.72
N ASN A 5 -38.29 12.50 26.01
CA ASN A 5 -39.57 12.02 26.46
C ASN A 5 -39.68 10.48 26.39
N LEU A 6 -38.58 9.76 26.58
CA LEU A 6 -38.60 8.30 26.61
C LEU A 6 -39.17 7.79 27.94
N ASN A 7 -40.07 6.81 27.88
CA ASN A 7 -40.50 6.06 29.07
C ASN A 7 -39.45 5.03 29.52
N GLU A 8 -39.58 4.45 30.70
CA GLU A 8 -38.60 3.50 31.25
C GLU A 8 -38.35 2.30 30.34
N ASP A 9 -39.40 1.74 29.71
CA ASP A 9 -39.25 0.61 28.78
C ASP A 9 -38.50 0.99 27.52
N GLN A 10 -38.73 2.19 27.01
CA GLN A 10 -37.99 2.73 25.84
C GLN A 10 -36.53 3.02 26.18
N VAL A 11 -36.27 3.50 27.41
CA VAL A 11 -34.89 3.70 27.91
C VAL A 11 -34.17 2.37 28.03
N GLN A 12 -34.81 1.34 28.61
CA GLN A 12 -34.25 -0.01 28.73
C GLN A 12 -33.98 -0.66 27.36
N LEU A 13 -34.91 -0.54 26.41
CA LEU A 13 -34.75 -1.01 25.05
C LEU A 13 -33.58 -0.30 24.34
N LEU A 14 -33.46 1.01 24.53
CA LEU A 14 -32.38 1.80 23.96
C LEU A 14 -31.06 1.42 24.59
N GLN A 15 -30.98 1.26 25.91
CA GLN A 15 -29.78 0.80 26.61
C GLN A 15 -29.35 -0.60 26.13
N ALA A 16 -30.31 -1.54 26.01
CA ALA A 16 -30.03 -2.87 25.48
C ALA A 16 -29.52 -2.84 24.04
N ALA A 17 -30.08 -1.95 23.17
CA ALA A 17 -29.67 -1.77 21.81
C ALA A 17 -28.26 -1.12 21.67
N LEU A 18 -27.90 -0.26 22.64
CA LEU A 18 -26.62 0.45 22.68
C LEU A 18 -25.56 -0.29 23.50
N THR A 19 -25.89 -1.42 24.12
CA THR A 19 -24.94 -2.24 24.87
C THR A 19 -24.40 -3.34 23.98
N PRO A 20 -23.08 -3.36 23.68
CA PRO A 20 -22.50 -4.42 22.87
C PRO A 20 -22.56 -5.75 23.62
N LYS A 21 -22.73 -6.85 22.89
CA LYS A 21 -22.56 -8.16 23.48
C LYS A 21 -21.16 -8.29 24.07
N THR A 22 -21.08 -8.49 25.37
CA THR A 22 -19.86 -8.83 26.10
C THR A 22 -20.06 -10.13 26.86
N ASN A 23 -18.98 -10.72 27.33
CA ASN A 23 -19.00 -11.92 28.16
C ASN A 23 -17.88 -11.85 29.21
N LYS A 24 -17.81 -12.83 30.10
CA LYS A 24 -16.84 -12.90 31.21
C LYS A 24 -15.34 -12.84 30.75
N TYR A 25 -15.07 -13.13 29.51
CA TYR A 25 -13.70 -13.16 28.94
C TYR A 25 -13.20 -11.79 28.46
N ILE A 26 -14.05 -10.75 28.50
CA ILE A 26 -13.73 -9.37 28.12
C ILE A 26 -13.71 -8.52 29.40
N PRO A 27 -12.54 -8.34 30.05
CA PRO A 27 -12.45 -7.72 31.37
C PRO A 27 -12.47 -6.18 31.35
N ILE A 28 -12.64 -5.57 30.18
CA ILE A 28 -12.59 -4.13 29.99
C ILE A 28 -13.98 -3.53 29.78
N THR A 29 -14.11 -2.24 30.10
CA THR A 29 -15.23 -1.42 29.65
C THR A 29 -14.83 -0.76 28.32
N PRO A 30 -15.49 -1.10 27.20
CA PRO A 30 -15.17 -0.50 25.91
C PRO A 30 -15.38 1.01 25.90
N THR A 31 -14.49 1.77 25.27
CA THR A 31 -14.68 3.21 25.02
C THR A 31 -15.88 3.45 24.09
N PRO A 32 -16.43 4.66 24.00
CA PRO A 32 -17.57 4.94 23.11
C PRO A 32 -17.33 4.52 21.65
N LYS A 33 -16.12 4.74 21.13
CA LYS A 33 -15.77 4.31 19.76
C LYS A 33 -15.66 2.79 19.63
N GLN A 34 -15.07 2.12 20.62
CA GLN A 34 -15.02 0.66 20.65
C GLN A 34 -16.44 0.07 20.78
N THR A 35 -17.29 0.66 21.64
CA THR A 35 -18.70 0.29 21.77
C THR A 35 -19.42 0.38 20.42
N ALA A 36 -19.30 1.50 19.72
CA ALA A 36 -19.89 1.67 18.41
C ALA A 36 -19.42 0.59 17.41
N ALA A 37 -18.12 0.30 17.37
CA ALA A 37 -17.56 -0.74 16.51
C ALA A 37 -18.04 -2.16 16.88
N LEU A 38 -18.15 -2.46 18.17
CA LEU A 38 -18.64 -3.76 18.68
C LEU A 38 -20.14 -3.98 18.41
N LEU A 39 -20.93 -2.91 18.30
CA LEU A 39 -22.35 -2.95 17.94
C LEU A 39 -22.60 -3.19 16.45
N MET A 40 -21.64 -2.89 15.57
CA MET A 40 -21.77 -3.04 14.11
C MET A 40 -21.71 -4.49 13.65
N ASN A 41 -22.57 -5.36 14.23
CA ASN A 41 -22.57 -6.80 13.94
C ASN A 41 -23.12 -7.15 12.55
N SER A 42 -23.99 -6.31 11.98
CA SER A 42 -24.52 -6.46 10.62
C SER A 42 -23.51 -6.06 9.52
N VAL A 43 -22.53 -5.26 9.87
CA VAL A 43 -21.47 -4.82 8.94
C VAL A 43 -20.46 -5.95 8.77
N ARG A 44 -20.33 -6.45 7.55
CA ARG A 44 -19.42 -7.57 7.25
C ARG A 44 -17.95 -7.17 7.37
N GLU A 45 -17.58 -5.98 6.91
CA GLU A 45 -16.21 -5.50 6.84
C GLU A 45 -16.08 -4.11 7.46
N LEU A 46 -15.21 -3.97 8.48
CA LEU A 46 -14.99 -2.71 9.20
C LEU A 46 -13.50 -2.51 9.43
N LEU A 47 -12.99 -1.31 9.11
CA LEU A 47 -11.70 -0.81 9.50
C LEU A 47 -11.86 0.13 10.70
N TYR A 48 -11.24 -0.23 11.84
CA TYR A 48 -11.18 0.58 13.04
C TYR A 48 -9.78 1.16 13.21
N GLY A 49 -9.64 2.47 13.19
CA GLY A 49 -8.31 3.04 13.29
C GLY A 49 -8.21 4.50 12.89
N GLY A 50 -7.03 4.88 12.45
CA GLY A 50 -6.63 6.25 12.16
C GLY A 50 -5.42 6.61 13.02
N ALA A 51 -5.58 7.46 14.04
CA ALA A 51 -4.47 7.86 14.91
C ALA A 51 -3.99 6.73 15.83
N VAL A 52 -2.76 6.87 16.35
CA VAL A 52 -2.24 6.01 17.41
C VAL A 52 -2.98 6.24 18.73
N GLY A 53 -2.84 5.31 19.67
CA GLY A 53 -3.44 5.44 21.01
C GLY A 53 -4.95 5.20 21.05
N GLY A 54 -5.65 4.98 19.95
CA GLY A 54 -7.11 4.77 19.89
C GLY A 54 -7.62 3.42 20.40
N GLY A 55 -6.80 2.62 21.09
CA GLY A 55 -7.21 1.33 21.65
C GLY A 55 -7.52 0.26 20.61
N LYS A 56 -6.86 0.27 19.45
CA LYS A 56 -7.12 -0.62 18.30
C LYS A 56 -6.97 -2.10 18.62
N SER A 57 -5.85 -2.52 19.22
CA SER A 57 -5.58 -3.92 19.54
C SER A 57 -6.49 -4.42 20.66
N VAL A 58 -6.84 -3.54 21.62
CA VAL A 58 -7.87 -3.82 22.66
C VAL A 58 -9.22 -4.09 22.02
N TYR A 59 -9.66 -3.23 21.09
CA TYR A 59 -10.88 -3.44 20.32
C TYR A 59 -10.84 -4.77 19.54
N GLN A 60 -9.72 -5.04 18.86
CA GLN A 60 -9.57 -6.23 18.03
C GLN A 60 -9.71 -7.52 18.84
N LEU A 61 -9.08 -7.57 20.01
CA LEU A 61 -9.20 -8.70 20.94
C LEU A 61 -10.62 -8.82 21.51
N ALA A 62 -11.22 -7.72 21.94
CA ALA A 62 -12.58 -7.72 22.46
C ALA A 62 -13.60 -8.19 21.40
N ALA A 63 -13.47 -7.73 20.16
CA ALA A 63 -14.34 -8.13 19.05
C ALA A 63 -14.20 -9.62 18.69
N ALA A 64 -12.98 -10.19 18.79
CA ALA A 64 -12.75 -11.61 18.60
C ALA A 64 -13.36 -12.47 19.73
N LEU A 65 -13.36 -11.95 20.97
CA LEU A 65 -13.90 -12.64 22.13
C LEU A 65 -15.43 -12.52 22.28
N GLN A 66 -16.11 -11.64 21.56
CA GLN A 66 -17.55 -11.35 21.75
C GLN A 66 -18.47 -12.57 21.72
N PHE A 67 -18.11 -13.61 20.98
CA PHE A 67 -18.97 -14.77 20.75
C PHE A 67 -18.29 -16.10 21.12
N VAL A 68 -17.23 -16.08 21.93
CA VAL A 68 -16.55 -17.33 22.36
C VAL A 68 -17.40 -18.18 23.33
N ASP A 69 -18.50 -17.63 23.83
CA ASP A 69 -19.55 -18.33 24.60
C ASP A 69 -20.56 -19.08 23.71
N VAL A 70 -20.48 -18.92 22.38
CA VAL A 70 -21.41 -19.55 21.45
C VAL A 70 -20.78 -20.83 20.85
N PRO A 71 -21.47 -21.99 20.96
CA PRO A 71 -20.95 -23.23 20.40
C PRO A 71 -20.67 -23.19 18.91
N GLY A 72 -19.46 -23.64 18.54
CA GLY A 72 -19.01 -23.68 17.15
C GLY A 72 -18.48 -22.36 16.58
N TYR A 73 -18.34 -21.32 17.40
CA TYR A 73 -17.68 -20.09 17.00
C TYR A 73 -16.17 -20.29 16.86
N ASN A 74 -15.61 -19.84 15.76
CA ASN A 74 -14.18 -19.87 15.50
C ASN A 74 -13.70 -18.48 15.07
N ALA A 75 -12.74 -17.93 15.80
CA ALA A 75 -12.10 -16.65 15.52
C ALA A 75 -10.62 -16.84 15.20
N ILE A 76 -10.08 -15.97 14.37
CA ILE A 76 -8.65 -15.85 14.13
C ILE A 76 -8.24 -14.39 14.08
N LEU A 77 -7.06 -14.11 14.66
CA LEU A 77 -6.39 -12.80 14.63
C LEU A 77 -5.09 -12.89 13.88
N PHE A 78 -4.89 -12.01 12.93
CA PHE A 78 -3.70 -11.94 12.09
C PHE A 78 -2.87 -10.69 12.37
N ARG A 79 -1.57 -10.85 12.28
CA ARG A 79 -0.58 -9.78 12.11
C ARG A 79 0.40 -10.14 11.00
N LYS A 80 1.27 -9.22 10.58
CA LYS A 80 2.26 -9.51 9.55
C LYS A 80 3.16 -10.66 9.96
N THR A 81 3.81 -10.56 11.11
CA THR A 81 4.70 -11.62 11.61
C THR A 81 4.22 -12.21 12.94
N PHE A 82 4.65 -13.42 13.24
CA PHE A 82 4.37 -14.02 14.54
C PHE A 82 5.09 -13.28 15.68
N ALA A 83 6.28 -12.75 15.41
CA ALA A 83 7.03 -11.93 16.37
C ALA A 83 6.23 -10.70 16.80
N ASP A 84 5.55 -10.02 15.86
CA ASP A 84 4.70 -8.86 16.17
C ASP A 84 3.54 -9.20 17.10
N LEU A 85 2.97 -10.42 16.98
CA LEU A 85 1.91 -10.89 17.88
C LEU A 85 2.38 -11.09 19.33
N MET A 86 3.69 -11.29 19.53
CA MET A 86 4.32 -11.57 20.83
C MET A 86 4.93 -10.35 21.51
N LEU A 87 4.99 -9.20 20.85
CA LEU A 87 5.55 -7.98 21.43
C LEU A 87 4.81 -7.57 22.72
N PRO A 88 5.47 -6.94 23.69
CA PRO A 88 4.81 -6.40 24.88
C PRO A 88 3.62 -5.51 24.49
N GLY A 89 2.45 -5.76 25.09
CA GLY A 89 1.20 -5.06 24.75
C GLY A 89 0.52 -5.51 23.44
N ALA A 90 1.10 -6.46 22.70
CA ALA A 90 0.47 -7.03 21.50
C ALA A 90 -0.61 -8.07 21.86
N LEU A 91 -1.27 -8.61 20.81
CA LEU A 91 -2.48 -9.42 20.96
C LEU A 91 -2.31 -10.68 21.81
N ILE A 92 -1.19 -11.42 21.71
CA ILE A 92 -0.98 -12.65 22.47
C ILE A 92 -0.73 -12.35 23.96
N PRO A 93 0.23 -11.50 24.36
CA PRO A 93 0.41 -11.13 25.77
C PRO A 93 -0.85 -10.54 26.40
N MET A 94 -1.54 -9.64 25.70
CA MET A 94 -2.80 -9.07 26.17
C MET A 94 -3.87 -10.14 26.36
N SER A 95 -4.01 -11.09 25.44
CA SER A 95 -4.97 -12.19 25.56
C SER A 95 -4.64 -13.13 26.71
N GLN A 96 -3.36 -13.37 26.97
CA GLN A 96 -2.90 -14.17 28.13
C GLN A 96 -3.26 -13.49 29.44
N GLU A 97 -3.09 -12.18 29.55
CA GLU A 97 -3.48 -11.38 30.70
C GLU A 97 -5.00 -11.46 30.94
N TRP A 98 -5.82 -11.20 29.91
CA TRP A 98 -7.28 -11.22 30.02
C TRP A 98 -7.83 -12.60 30.37
N LEU A 99 -7.22 -13.65 29.83
CA LEU A 99 -7.68 -15.03 30.02
C LEU A 99 -6.98 -15.75 31.17
N ALA A 100 -6.04 -15.10 31.88
CA ALA A 100 -5.28 -15.72 32.97
C ALA A 100 -6.15 -16.42 34.05
N PRO A 101 -7.25 -15.84 34.55
CA PRO A 101 -8.12 -16.52 35.54
C PRO A 101 -8.72 -17.81 34.97
N PHE A 102 -9.12 -17.81 33.70
CA PHE A 102 -9.78 -18.93 33.03
C PHE A 102 -8.78 -20.02 32.58
N LEU A 103 -7.56 -19.63 32.29
CA LEU A 103 -6.45 -20.58 32.07
C LEU A 103 -6.10 -21.31 33.37
N LYS A 104 -6.08 -20.60 34.49
CA LYS A 104 -5.80 -21.16 35.83
C LYS A 104 -6.93 -22.08 36.30
N SER A 105 -8.19 -21.73 36.07
CA SER A 105 -9.33 -22.60 36.39
C SER A 105 -9.48 -23.78 35.44
N GLY A 106 -8.84 -23.74 34.28
CA GLY A 106 -8.95 -24.74 33.22
C GLY A 106 -10.22 -24.62 32.37
N GLU A 107 -11.01 -23.55 32.51
CA GLU A 107 -12.14 -23.24 31.62
C GLU A 107 -11.70 -22.93 30.18
N VAL A 108 -10.53 -22.31 30.06
CA VAL A 108 -9.86 -22.04 28.78
C VAL A 108 -8.55 -22.81 28.73
N VAL A 109 -8.22 -23.38 27.57
CA VAL A 109 -6.97 -24.12 27.37
C VAL A 109 -6.20 -23.46 26.24
N TRP A 110 -4.95 -23.13 26.48
CA TRP A 110 -4.00 -22.71 25.45
C TRP A 110 -3.33 -23.92 24.79
N LYS A 111 -3.39 -24.01 23.48
CA LYS A 111 -2.68 -25.00 22.66
C LYS A 111 -1.50 -24.33 21.97
N ASP A 112 -0.34 -24.43 22.58
CA ASP A 112 0.82 -23.68 22.10
C ASP A 112 1.27 -24.07 20.70
N LYS A 113 1.21 -25.36 20.34
CA LYS A 113 1.54 -25.84 19.00
C LYS A 113 0.64 -25.21 17.92
N ASP A 114 -0.65 -25.05 18.22
CA ASP A 114 -1.65 -24.54 17.28
C ASP A 114 -1.87 -23.03 17.41
N LYS A 115 -1.21 -22.39 18.40
CA LYS A 115 -1.37 -20.97 18.76
C LYS A 115 -2.83 -20.56 18.90
N ARG A 116 -3.61 -21.34 19.67
CA ARG A 116 -5.03 -21.10 19.86
C ARG A 116 -5.52 -21.38 21.28
N TYR A 117 -6.56 -20.65 21.66
CA TYR A 117 -7.38 -20.94 22.84
C TYR A 117 -8.55 -21.83 22.47
N ILE A 118 -8.93 -22.71 23.39
CA ILE A 118 -10.16 -23.51 23.33
C ILE A 118 -10.96 -23.18 24.58
N PHE A 119 -12.19 -22.70 24.40
CA PHE A 119 -13.15 -22.41 25.46
C PHE A 119 -13.96 -23.68 25.70
N LYS A 120 -13.74 -24.38 26.83
CA LYS A 120 -14.27 -25.73 27.03
C LYS A 120 -15.79 -25.81 27.05
N GLU A 121 -16.45 -24.82 27.62
CA GLU A 121 -17.91 -24.79 27.75
C GLU A 121 -18.61 -24.75 26.38
N SER A 122 -18.15 -23.90 25.48
CA SER A 122 -18.72 -23.70 24.14
C SER A 122 -18.04 -24.53 23.04
N GLY A 123 -16.83 -25.00 23.29
CA GLY A 123 -15.96 -25.55 22.24
C GLY A 123 -15.46 -24.50 21.23
N ALA A 124 -15.72 -23.21 21.45
CA ALA A 124 -15.25 -22.13 20.59
C ALA A 124 -13.73 -22.01 20.61
N THR A 125 -13.18 -21.42 19.56
CA THR A 125 -11.72 -21.21 19.45
C THR A 125 -11.36 -19.77 19.10
N LEU A 126 -10.22 -19.31 19.64
CA LEU A 126 -9.54 -18.09 19.19
C LEU A 126 -8.11 -18.45 18.81
N SER A 127 -7.79 -18.31 17.55
CA SER A 127 -6.47 -18.63 16.97
C SER A 127 -5.69 -17.36 16.65
N PHE A 128 -4.36 -17.50 16.60
CA PHE A 128 -3.45 -16.44 16.11
C PHE A 128 -2.69 -16.94 14.90
N GLY A 129 -2.63 -16.09 13.88
CA GLY A 129 -1.96 -16.39 12.62
C GLY A 129 -1.10 -15.22 12.13
N TYR A 130 -0.26 -15.47 11.15
CA TYR A 130 0.57 -14.44 10.52
C TYR A 130 0.59 -14.59 8.99
N LEU A 131 0.92 -13.49 8.32
CA LEU A 131 0.87 -13.35 6.85
C LEU A 131 2.10 -12.54 6.40
N ASP A 132 3.28 -13.12 6.56
CA ASP A 132 4.56 -12.46 6.27
C ASP A 132 4.91 -12.51 4.78
N THR A 133 4.65 -13.65 4.15
CA THR A 133 4.93 -13.91 2.74
C THR A 133 3.65 -14.01 1.91
N ALA A 134 3.77 -13.77 0.59
CA ALA A 134 2.67 -13.85 -0.36
C ALA A 134 1.96 -15.23 -0.41
N ASN A 135 2.54 -16.29 0.17
CA ASN A 135 1.99 -17.64 0.15
C ASN A 135 1.46 -18.11 1.51
N ASP A 136 1.61 -17.32 2.56
CA ASP A 136 1.25 -17.74 3.92
C ASP A 136 -0.26 -18.00 4.09
N TYR A 137 -1.10 -17.35 3.31
CA TYR A 137 -2.54 -17.56 3.37
C TYR A 137 -2.95 -19.01 2.98
N PHE A 138 -2.12 -19.73 2.22
CA PHE A 138 -2.40 -21.14 1.88
C PHE A 138 -2.43 -22.06 3.12
N ARG A 139 -1.76 -21.70 4.22
CA ARG A 139 -1.81 -22.46 5.49
C ARG A 139 -3.24 -22.54 6.05
N TYR A 140 -4.10 -21.61 5.66
CA TYR A 140 -5.50 -21.53 6.11
C TYR A 140 -6.47 -22.12 5.09
N GLN A 141 -5.96 -22.80 4.07
CA GLN A 141 -6.77 -23.54 3.11
C GLN A 141 -7.56 -24.64 3.85
N GLY A 142 -8.88 -24.65 3.65
CA GLY A 142 -9.77 -25.60 4.36
C GLY A 142 -10.30 -25.10 5.70
N ALA A 143 -9.71 -24.09 6.31
CA ALA A 143 -10.23 -23.54 7.58
C ALA A 143 -11.57 -22.79 7.41
N GLU A 144 -12.32 -22.71 8.50
CA GLU A 144 -13.58 -21.97 8.58
C GLU A 144 -13.60 -21.07 9.81
N PHE A 145 -13.80 -19.79 9.59
CA PHE A 145 -13.86 -18.80 10.65
C PHE A 145 -15.16 -18.01 10.60
N SER A 146 -15.74 -17.75 11.76
CA SER A 146 -16.87 -16.84 11.92
C SER A 146 -16.39 -15.38 12.06
N TYR A 147 -15.16 -15.20 12.51
CA TYR A 147 -14.51 -13.92 12.72
C TYR A 147 -13.06 -13.98 12.23
N ILE A 148 -12.69 -12.99 11.44
CA ILE A 148 -11.30 -12.81 10.99
C ILE A 148 -10.89 -11.38 11.34
N GLY A 149 -9.88 -11.24 12.18
CA GLY A 149 -9.31 -9.96 12.56
C GLY A 149 -7.92 -9.76 11.97
N PHE A 150 -7.65 -8.57 11.44
CA PHE A 150 -6.35 -8.16 10.93
C PHE A 150 -5.86 -6.97 11.72
N ASP A 151 -4.82 -7.14 12.51
CA ASP A 151 -4.18 -6.05 13.24
C ASP A 151 -3.02 -5.48 12.41
N GLU A 152 -2.97 -4.13 12.33
CA GLU A 152 -2.04 -3.39 11.46
C GLU A 152 -2.13 -3.83 9.99
N VAL A 153 -3.35 -3.85 9.44
CA VAL A 153 -3.65 -4.42 8.13
C VAL A 153 -2.86 -3.78 6.98
N THR A 154 -2.43 -2.53 7.11
CA THR A 154 -1.62 -1.82 6.09
C THR A 154 -0.25 -2.45 5.84
N HIS A 155 0.17 -3.40 6.65
CA HIS A 155 1.38 -4.20 6.46
C HIS A 155 1.11 -5.59 5.87
N ILE A 156 -0.15 -5.96 5.64
CA ILE A 156 -0.57 -7.26 5.11
C ILE A 156 -0.88 -7.13 3.62
N ALA A 157 -0.33 -8.04 2.82
CA ALA A 157 -0.52 -8.03 1.37
C ALA A 157 -2.01 -8.18 0.99
N PRO A 158 -2.52 -7.38 0.01
CA PRO A 158 -3.91 -7.41 -0.44
C PRO A 158 -4.40 -8.80 -0.82
N GLU A 159 -3.59 -9.60 -1.50
CA GLU A 159 -3.94 -10.94 -1.95
C GLU A 159 -4.23 -11.87 -0.75
N SER A 160 -3.42 -11.78 0.31
CA SER A 160 -3.61 -12.55 1.54
C SER A 160 -4.89 -12.12 2.25
N PHE A 161 -5.12 -10.81 2.34
CA PHE A 161 -6.33 -10.23 2.93
C PHE A 161 -7.58 -10.70 2.18
N GLU A 162 -7.64 -10.55 0.86
CA GLU A 162 -8.78 -10.92 0.03
C GLU A 162 -9.04 -12.44 0.02
N TYR A 163 -7.99 -13.26 -0.06
CA TYR A 163 -8.13 -14.71 -0.01
C TYR A 163 -8.88 -15.19 1.24
N LEU A 164 -8.57 -14.58 2.39
CA LEU A 164 -9.15 -14.98 3.67
C LEU A 164 -10.65 -14.68 3.79
N PHE A 165 -11.23 -13.81 2.93
CA PHE A 165 -12.68 -13.67 2.84
C PHE A 165 -13.38 -14.97 2.44
N SER A 166 -12.72 -15.83 1.67
CA SER A 166 -13.25 -17.15 1.31
C SER A 166 -13.27 -18.13 2.50
N ARG A 167 -12.55 -17.80 3.57
CA ARG A 167 -12.51 -18.58 4.82
C ARG A 167 -13.56 -18.10 5.84
N LEU A 168 -14.20 -16.95 5.59
CA LEU A 168 -15.25 -16.39 6.43
C LEU A 168 -16.56 -17.14 6.19
N ARG A 169 -16.76 -18.23 6.91
CA ARG A 169 -17.93 -19.11 6.79
C ARG A 169 -18.20 -19.84 8.10
N LYS A 170 -19.43 -20.33 8.28
CA LYS A 170 -19.87 -21.04 9.47
C LYS A 170 -20.92 -22.08 9.12
N PRO A 171 -21.09 -23.15 9.93
CA PRO A 171 -22.25 -24.04 9.84
C PRO A 171 -23.58 -23.30 10.07
N LYS A 172 -24.68 -23.70 9.40
CA LYS A 172 -26.01 -23.05 9.51
C LYS A 172 -26.52 -22.97 10.93
N LYS A 173 -26.21 -23.95 11.79
CA LYS A 173 -26.62 -24.02 13.22
C LYS A 173 -25.94 -22.96 14.10
N VAL A 174 -24.80 -22.40 13.69
CA VAL A 174 -24.04 -21.41 14.47
C VAL A 174 -24.62 -20.01 14.21
N LYS A 175 -25.29 -19.47 15.24
CA LYS A 175 -25.98 -18.17 15.15
C LYS A 175 -25.08 -17.01 15.61
N VAL A 176 -24.05 -16.72 14.84
CA VAL A 176 -23.15 -15.58 15.06
C VAL A 176 -23.01 -14.79 13.76
N PRO A 177 -22.69 -13.48 13.80
CA PRO A 177 -22.42 -12.71 12.60
C PRO A 177 -21.08 -13.16 11.97
N LEU A 178 -21.01 -13.14 10.65
CA LEU A 178 -19.76 -13.31 9.90
C LEU A 178 -19.09 -11.95 9.73
N ARG A 179 -17.90 -11.76 10.31
CA ARG A 179 -17.28 -10.44 10.40
C ARG A 179 -15.79 -10.47 10.05
N ILE A 180 -15.39 -9.48 9.28
CA ILE A 180 -13.98 -9.10 9.09
C ILE A 180 -13.77 -7.77 9.81
N ARG A 181 -12.76 -7.73 10.63
CA ARG A 181 -12.35 -6.53 11.36
C ARG A 181 -10.88 -6.26 11.12
N ALA A 182 -10.59 -5.09 10.62
CA ALA A 182 -9.22 -4.62 10.40
C ALA A 182 -8.92 -3.47 11.36
N THR A 183 -7.67 -3.36 11.77
CA THR A 183 -7.15 -2.18 12.45
C THR A 183 -5.93 -1.66 11.73
N ALA A 184 -5.76 -0.34 11.69
CA ALA A 184 -4.58 0.29 11.11
C ALA A 184 -4.37 1.72 11.59
N ASN A 185 -3.11 2.16 11.42
CA ASN A 185 -2.77 3.56 11.26
C ASN A 185 -2.65 3.86 9.75
N PRO A 186 -2.77 5.14 9.33
CA PRO A 186 -2.38 5.55 7.99
C PRO A 186 -0.92 5.20 7.70
N GLY A 187 -0.56 5.06 6.42
CA GLY A 187 0.76 4.64 6.00
C GLY A 187 0.91 3.12 5.91
N GLY A 188 2.15 2.63 5.93
CA GLY A 188 2.46 1.22 5.72
C GLY A 188 2.56 0.84 4.24
N VAL A 189 3.16 -0.33 3.98
CA VAL A 189 3.53 -0.77 2.62
C VAL A 189 2.34 -0.84 1.65
N TYR A 190 1.16 -1.21 2.17
CA TYR A 190 -0.06 -1.36 1.38
C TYR A 190 -1.13 -0.31 1.76
N GLY A 191 -0.71 0.82 2.36
CA GLY A 191 -1.61 1.88 2.82
C GLY A 191 -2.54 2.39 1.72
N ASP A 192 -2.03 2.55 0.49
CA ASP A 192 -2.82 3.02 -0.66
C ASP A 192 -3.94 2.06 -1.05
N TYR A 193 -3.69 0.74 -1.04
CA TYR A 193 -4.73 -0.25 -1.29
C TYR A 193 -5.86 -0.15 -0.27
N TYR A 194 -5.53 -0.04 1.03
CA TYR A 194 -6.55 0.04 2.08
C TYR A 194 -7.24 1.40 2.10
N TYR A 195 -6.55 2.50 1.74
CA TYR A 195 -7.19 3.78 1.51
C TYR A 195 -8.23 3.68 0.37
N GLN A 196 -7.83 3.17 -0.80
CA GLN A 196 -8.74 2.98 -1.93
C GLN A 196 -9.95 2.13 -1.50
N ARG A 197 -9.71 1.02 -0.80
CA ARG A 197 -10.74 0.06 -0.40
C ARG A 197 -11.78 0.64 0.56
N TYR A 198 -11.37 1.41 1.57
CA TYR A 198 -12.27 1.87 2.64
C TYR A 198 -12.77 3.31 2.48
N PHE A 199 -12.15 4.14 1.65
CA PHE A 199 -12.51 5.54 1.49
C PHE A 199 -13.05 5.86 0.09
N VAL A 200 -12.61 5.14 -0.95
CA VAL A 200 -13.04 5.38 -2.33
C VAL A 200 -14.03 4.32 -2.79
N ASP A 201 -13.68 3.01 -2.70
CA ASP A 201 -14.49 1.89 -3.16
C ASP A 201 -15.38 1.30 -2.05
N ASN A 202 -15.83 2.10 -1.11
CA ASN A 202 -16.54 1.67 0.09
C ASN A 202 -18.05 1.45 -0.10
N LEU A 203 -18.62 1.84 -1.25
CA LEU A 203 -20.04 1.68 -1.56
C LEU A 203 -20.29 0.47 -2.48
N ASP A 204 -21.50 -0.08 -2.43
CA ASP A 204 -22.00 -1.07 -3.39
C ASP A 204 -22.63 -0.39 -4.62
N GLU A 205 -23.17 -1.20 -5.55
CA GLU A 205 -23.80 -0.73 -6.79
C GLU A 205 -25.06 0.12 -6.53
N ASP A 206 -25.69 -0.06 -5.38
CA ASP A 206 -26.89 0.67 -4.93
C ASP A 206 -26.53 1.93 -4.12
N GLY A 207 -25.24 2.19 -3.89
CA GLY A 207 -24.74 3.34 -3.12
C GLY A 207 -24.76 3.13 -1.60
N ASN A 208 -24.99 1.91 -1.11
CA ASN A 208 -24.94 1.62 0.32
C ASN A 208 -23.52 1.26 0.77
N PRO A 209 -23.16 1.58 2.02
CA PRO A 209 -21.84 1.23 2.55
C PRO A 209 -21.65 -0.28 2.64
N LYS A 210 -20.81 -0.86 1.76
CA LYS A 210 -20.38 -2.26 1.86
C LYS A 210 -19.22 -2.46 2.83
N ARG A 211 -18.49 -1.37 3.15
CA ARG A 211 -17.38 -1.31 4.09
C ARG A 211 -17.48 -0.04 4.91
N ILE A 212 -17.08 -0.12 6.16
CA ILE A 212 -17.12 1.03 7.07
C ILE A 212 -15.72 1.30 7.59
N PHE A 213 -15.29 2.55 7.55
CA PHE A 213 -14.17 3.08 8.32
C PHE A 213 -14.70 3.80 9.56
N LEU A 214 -14.23 3.40 10.74
CA LEU A 214 -14.52 4.07 11.99
C LEU A 214 -13.24 4.67 12.56
N ALA A 215 -13.13 5.99 12.48
CA ALA A 215 -11.98 6.72 12.98
C ALA A 215 -11.88 6.64 14.50
N ALA A 216 -10.68 6.31 15.00
CA ALA A 216 -10.34 6.32 16.42
C ALA A 216 -8.92 6.82 16.62
N GLY A 217 -8.71 7.61 17.65
CA GLY A 217 -7.43 8.21 17.95
C GLY A 217 -7.23 8.44 19.45
N LEU A 218 -6.17 9.16 19.78
CA LEU A 218 -5.72 9.39 21.14
C LEU A 218 -6.81 10.01 22.04
N ARG A 219 -7.60 10.95 21.49
CA ARG A 219 -8.69 11.63 22.22
C ARG A 219 -9.85 10.69 22.61
N ASP A 220 -9.95 9.55 21.94
CA ASP A 220 -11.01 8.55 22.19
C ASP A 220 -10.60 7.53 23.25
N ASN A 221 -9.37 7.61 23.78
CA ASN A 221 -8.83 6.68 24.77
C ASN A 221 -8.55 7.36 26.11
N PRO A 222 -9.42 7.21 27.10
CA PRO A 222 -9.23 7.84 28.41
C PRO A 222 -8.15 7.18 29.28
N HIS A 223 -7.58 6.05 28.84
CA HIS A 223 -6.62 5.26 29.61
C HIS A 223 -5.16 5.60 29.27
N LEU A 224 -4.92 6.51 28.33
CA LEU A 224 -3.57 6.89 27.91
C LEU A 224 -3.33 8.36 28.25
N ASP A 225 -2.16 8.68 28.85
CA ASP A 225 -1.74 10.07 29.01
C ASP A 225 -1.45 10.67 27.63
N SER A 226 -2.39 11.55 27.22
CA SER A 226 -2.36 12.09 25.87
C SER A 226 -1.23 13.11 25.66
N GLU A 227 -0.80 13.81 26.71
CA GLU A 227 0.24 14.85 26.57
C GLU A 227 1.64 14.23 26.51
N GLU A 228 1.94 13.30 27.41
CA GLU A 228 3.22 12.57 27.38
C GLU A 228 3.40 11.81 26.07
N TYR A 229 2.32 11.18 25.61
CA TYR A 229 2.36 10.44 24.35
C TYR A 229 2.54 11.34 23.13
N LYS A 230 1.90 12.53 23.08
CA LYS A 230 2.13 13.52 22.02
C LYS A 230 3.57 13.99 21.97
N GLN A 231 4.18 14.28 23.13
CA GLN A 231 5.59 14.68 23.20
C GLN A 231 6.51 13.61 22.61
N SER A 232 6.22 12.33 22.85
CA SER A 232 7.02 11.23 22.26
C SER A 232 6.95 11.19 20.73
N LEU A 233 5.85 11.68 20.12
CA LEU A 233 5.67 11.75 18.68
C LEU A 233 6.27 13.02 18.05
N GLU A 234 6.65 14.04 18.81
CA GLU A 234 7.21 15.30 18.28
C GLU A 234 8.55 15.10 17.56
N ASN A 235 9.31 14.06 17.92
CA ASN A 235 10.58 13.72 17.29
C ASN A 235 10.44 12.97 15.97
N LEU A 236 9.21 12.61 15.57
CA LEU A 236 8.96 11.93 14.30
C LEU A 236 8.98 12.91 13.12
N PRO A 237 9.34 12.42 11.91
CA PRO A 237 9.17 13.18 10.67
C PRO A 237 7.74 13.74 10.56
N PRO A 238 7.57 14.96 10.01
CA PRO A 238 6.26 15.66 10.00
C PRO A 238 5.12 14.83 9.40
N ILE A 239 5.37 14.11 8.33
CA ILE A 239 4.39 13.25 7.65
C ILE A 239 3.96 12.08 8.55
N LEU A 240 4.94 11.37 9.10
CA LEU A 240 4.67 10.24 10.00
C LEU A 240 3.92 10.71 11.25
N ARG A 241 4.29 11.89 11.78
CA ARG A 241 3.58 12.52 12.90
C ARG A 241 2.13 12.82 12.54
N GLU A 242 1.87 13.41 11.36
CA GLU A 242 0.51 13.72 10.90
C GLU A 242 -0.33 12.45 10.73
N GLN A 243 0.25 11.40 10.15
CA GLN A 243 -0.38 10.10 10.01
C GLN A 243 -0.71 9.48 11.38
N LEU A 244 0.25 9.46 12.29
CA LEU A 244 0.10 8.78 13.57
C LEU A 244 -0.72 9.59 14.58
N LEU A 245 -0.53 10.92 14.66
CA LEU A 245 -1.21 11.76 15.65
C LEU A 245 -2.63 12.13 15.22
N ASN A 246 -2.81 12.54 13.96
CA ASN A 246 -4.08 13.00 13.44
C ASN A 246 -4.87 11.92 12.68
N GLY A 247 -4.23 10.78 12.40
CA GLY A 247 -4.87 9.69 11.68
C GLY A 247 -5.23 10.06 10.24
N ASN A 248 -4.46 10.96 9.63
CA ASN A 248 -4.73 11.48 8.31
C ASN A 248 -4.27 10.50 7.23
N TRP A 249 -5.23 9.88 6.54
CA TRP A 249 -5.00 8.93 5.46
C TRP A 249 -4.66 9.59 4.12
N GLU A 250 -4.90 10.89 3.99
CA GLU A 250 -4.60 11.65 2.77
C GLU A 250 -3.16 12.16 2.75
N VAL A 251 -2.57 12.32 3.93
CA VAL A 251 -1.14 12.61 4.06
C VAL A 251 -0.38 11.33 3.76
N ARG A 252 0.03 11.23 2.52
CA ARG A 252 1.00 10.23 2.08
C ARG A 252 2.39 10.78 2.35
N GLU A 253 3.33 9.91 2.62
CA GLU A 253 4.69 10.19 2.22
C GLU A 253 4.60 10.38 0.69
N SER A 254 4.41 11.64 0.24
CA SER A 254 4.79 12.01 -1.11
C SER A 254 6.19 11.46 -1.20
N GLY A 255 6.42 10.53 -2.14
CA GLY A 255 7.67 9.79 -2.17
C GLY A 255 8.79 10.79 -1.88
N ASP A 256 9.49 10.63 -0.76
CA ASP A 256 10.47 11.61 -0.21
C ASP A 256 11.57 11.96 -1.23
N ILE A 257 11.50 11.35 -2.39
CA ILE A 257 12.49 11.43 -3.45
C ILE A 257 12.03 12.35 -4.57
N PHE A 258 10.76 12.28 -5.00
CA PHE A 258 10.25 13.07 -6.12
C PHE A 258 9.08 13.96 -5.71
N ASN A 259 9.00 15.12 -6.37
CA ASN A 259 7.81 15.95 -6.38
C ASN A 259 7.49 16.27 -7.84
N LYS A 260 6.31 15.88 -8.31
CA LYS A 260 5.89 16.12 -9.71
C LYS A 260 5.93 17.59 -10.12
N SER A 261 5.82 18.53 -9.17
CA SER A 261 5.92 19.96 -9.44
C SER A 261 7.32 20.40 -9.87
N TRP A 262 8.35 19.58 -9.63
CA TRP A 262 9.72 19.83 -10.08
C TRP A 262 9.91 19.50 -11.57
N LEU A 263 9.05 18.62 -12.13
CA LEU A 263 9.11 18.26 -13.55
C LEU A 263 8.46 19.36 -14.39
N MET A 264 9.27 20.04 -15.16
CA MET A 264 8.83 21.15 -16.02
C MET A 264 8.38 20.64 -17.39
N VAL A 265 7.35 21.28 -17.95
CA VAL A 265 6.85 20.93 -19.30
C VAL A 265 7.44 21.89 -20.33
N CYS A 266 7.91 21.36 -21.47
CA CYS A 266 8.39 22.14 -22.58
C CYS A 266 7.75 21.69 -23.91
N GLU A 267 7.84 22.53 -24.95
CA GLU A 267 7.42 22.15 -26.31
C GLU A 267 8.56 21.38 -27.00
N GLN A 268 8.22 20.48 -27.94
CA GLN A 268 9.20 19.67 -28.68
C GLN A 268 10.29 20.51 -29.39
N HIS A 269 9.93 21.68 -29.88
CA HIS A 269 10.91 22.57 -30.56
C HIS A 269 11.96 23.19 -29.60
N ASN A 270 11.73 23.12 -28.30
CA ASN A 270 12.69 23.56 -27.28
C ASN A 270 13.82 22.54 -27.06
N VAL A 271 13.67 21.30 -27.53
CA VAL A 271 14.69 20.28 -27.41
C VAL A 271 15.76 20.51 -28.52
N PRO A 272 17.04 20.76 -28.18
CA PRO A 272 18.05 21.02 -29.17
C PRO A 272 18.26 19.82 -30.11
N LYS A 273 18.34 20.09 -31.44
CA LYS A 273 18.51 19.03 -32.44
C LYS A 273 19.80 18.23 -32.26
N ASN A 274 20.86 18.88 -31.79
CA ASN A 274 22.15 18.29 -31.49
C ASN A 274 22.29 17.73 -30.08
N ALA A 275 21.19 17.62 -29.31
CA ALA A 275 21.19 16.96 -28.01
C ALA A 275 21.55 15.47 -28.16
N ARG A 276 22.36 14.95 -27.25
CA ARG A 276 22.64 13.50 -27.16
C ARG A 276 21.36 12.79 -26.69
N ARG A 277 21.09 11.60 -27.22
CA ARG A 277 19.86 10.87 -26.91
C ARG A 277 20.15 9.45 -26.49
N VAL A 278 19.32 8.96 -25.57
CA VAL A 278 19.28 7.55 -25.17
C VAL A 278 17.83 7.12 -25.04
N ARG A 279 17.53 5.88 -25.44
CA ARG A 279 16.33 5.18 -25.02
C ARG A 279 16.74 4.07 -24.06
N PHE A 280 16.24 4.15 -22.83
CA PHE A 280 16.47 3.13 -21.82
C PHE A 280 15.25 2.25 -21.67
N TRP A 281 15.48 0.93 -21.64
CA TRP A 281 14.43 -0.06 -21.46
C TRP A 281 14.54 -0.72 -20.10
N ASP A 282 13.44 -0.74 -19.37
CA ASP A 282 13.19 -1.58 -18.20
C ASP A 282 12.23 -2.70 -18.60
N PHE A 283 12.59 -3.96 -18.33
CA PHE A 283 11.81 -5.11 -18.77
C PHE A 283 10.98 -5.68 -17.62
N ALA A 284 9.70 -5.95 -17.87
CA ALA A 284 8.85 -6.69 -16.95
C ALA A 284 9.47 -8.06 -16.61
N SER A 285 9.50 -8.39 -15.33
CA SER A 285 10.16 -9.60 -14.81
C SER A 285 9.46 -10.92 -15.18
N ILE A 286 8.19 -10.90 -15.64
CA ILE A 286 7.39 -12.11 -15.92
C ILE A 286 6.63 -11.98 -17.24
N ASP A 287 6.81 -12.98 -18.14
CA ASP A 287 5.98 -13.12 -19.35
C ASP A 287 4.50 -13.30 -18.96
N PRO A 288 3.59 -12.46 -19.46
CA PRO A 288 2.14 -12.59 -19.21
C PRO A 288 1.54 -13.96 -19.53
N LYS A 289 2.15 -14.74 -20.44
CA LYS A 289 1.70 -16.10 -20.81
C LYS A 289 2.00 -17.17 -19.75
N TYR A 290 3.05 -17.01 -18.95
CA TYR A 290 3.46 -17.98 -17.92
C TYR A 290 2.84 -17.69 -16.56
N ARG A 291 1.96 -16.70 -16.44
CA ARG A 291 1.14 -16.52 -15.25
C ARG A 291 0.34 -17.79 -15.00
N LYS A 292 0.63 -18.47 -13.90
CA LYS A 292 -0.28 -19.49 -13.38
C LYS A 292 -1.65 -18.82 -13.24
N LYS A 293 -2.68 -19.39 -13.84
CA LYS A 293 -4.09 -18.93 -13.80
C LYS A 293 -4.66 -18.65 -12.39
N ASN A 294 -3.86 -18.84 -11.35
CA ASN A 294 -4.22 -18.70 -9.94
C ASN A 294 -3.54 -17.56 -9.19
N THR A 295 -2.76 -16.70 -9.83
CA THR A 295 -2.26 -15.47 -9.18
C THR A 295 -3.20 -14.33 -9.52
N ASN A 296 -3.97 -13.88 -8.54
CA ASN A 296 -4.90 -12.73 -8.62
C ASN A 296 -4.18 -11.36 -8.67
N THR A 297 -2.97 -11.28 -9.18
CA THR A 297 -2.32 -10.00 -9.45
C THR A 297 -2.96 -9.41 -10.70
N LYS A 298 -3.89 -8.51 -10.51
CA LYS A 298 -4.67 -7.85 -11.57
C LYS A 298 -3.82 -6.94 -12.47
N ASP A 299 -2.60 -6.57 -12.05
CA ASP A 299 -1.75 -5.64 -12.78
C ASP A 299 -0.28 -6.14 -12.80
N PRO A 300 0.19 -6.68 -13.95
CA PRO A 300 1.59 -7.10 -14.12
C PRO A 300 2.53 -5.91 -14.24
N ASP A 301 3.83 -6.13 -13.95
CA ASP A 301 4.88 -5.19 -14.24
C ASP A 301 4.86 -4.77 -15.71
N TRP A 302 5.29 -3.55 -15.98
CA TRP A 302 5.30 -2.99 -17.32
C TRP A 302 6.71 -3.04 -17.90
N THR A 303 6.80 -3.41 -19.18
CA THR A 303 8.01 -3.10 -19.93
C THR A 303 7.93 -1.65 -20.40
N VAL A 304 8.92 -0.87 -20.02
CA VAL A 304 8.96 0.57 -20.31
C VAL A 304 10.21 0.93 -21.11
N GLY A 305 10.03 1.72 -22.18
CA GLY A 305 11.12 2.32 -22.94
C GLY A 305 11.03 3.84 -22.90
N LEU A 306 11.91 4.50 -22.11
CA LEU A 306 11.93 5.95 -21.95
C LEU A 306 13.05 6.57 -22.79
N LYS A 307 12.68 7.56 -23.63
CA LYS A 307 13.63 8.35 -24.43
C LYS A 307 13.96 9.66 -23.74
N MET A 308 15.24 9.89 -23.50
CA MET A 308 15.76 11.10 -22.89
C MET A 308 16.81 11.75 -23.78
N ALA A 309 16.73 13.08 -23.90
CA ALA A 309 17.75 13.90 -24.52
C ALA A 309 18.51 14.71 -23.47
N TYR A 310 19.81 14.97 -23.72
CA TYR A 310 20.66 15.77 -22.85
C TYR A 310 21.40 16.82 -23.63
N TYR A 311 21.37 18.05 -23.14
CA TYR A 311 22.12 19.17 -23.70
C TYR A 311 22.50 20.19 -22.61
N GLN A 312 23.80 20.43 -22.44
CA GLN A 312 24.34 21.46 -21.54
C GLN A 312 23.74 21.47 -20.11
N GLY A 313 23.64 20.33 -19.47
CA GLY A 313 23.12 20.20 -18.10
C GLY A 313 21.59 20.10 -18.02
N ILE A 314 20.89 20.14 -19.14
CA ILE A 314 19.42 20.01 -19.19
C ILE A 314 19.05 18.66 -19.80
N TYR A 315 18.07 18.02 -19.17
CA TYR A 315 17.52 16.72 -19.57
C TYR A 315 16.08 16.91 -20.08
N TYR A 316 15.73 16.21 -21.15
CA TYR A 316 14.42 16.29 -21.76
C TYR A 316 13.85 14.89 -21.94
N ILE A 317 12.76 14.56 -21.28
CA ILE A 317 12.00 13.32 -21.50
C ILE A 317 11.15 13.55 -22.76
N GLU A 318 11.59 12.96 -23.88
CA GLU A 318 10.94 13.18 -25.18
C GLU A 318 9.78 12.22 -25.42
N ASP A 319 9.90 10.96 -24.92
CA ASP A 319 8.93 9.91 -25.19
C ASP A 319 8.99 8.78 -24.17
N ILE A 320 7.83 8.18 -23.86
CA ILE A 320 7.69 7.01 -23.01
C ILE A 320 6.78 6.00 -23.72
N VAL A 321 7.23 4.75 -23.82
CA VAL A 321 6.44 3.62 -24.29
C VAL A 321 6.31 2.65 -23.15
N ALA A 322 5.08 2.25 -22.80
CA ALA A 322 4.81 1.25 -21.79
C ALA A 322 3.92 0.13 -22.38
N CYS A 323 4.24 -1.12 -22.09
CA CYS A 323 3.45 -2.24 -22.58
C CYS A 323 3.56 -3.47 -21.67
N GLN A 324 2.50 -4.28 -21.68
CA GLN A 324 2.42 -5.59 -21.03
C GLN A 324 2.26 -6.64 -22.14
N LYS A 325 3.34 -7.00 -22.80
CA LYS A 325 3.36 -7.87 -23.97
C LYS A 325 4.31 -9.07 -23.77
N THR A 326 4.20 -10.04 -24.69
CA THR A 326 5.15 -11.16 -24.71
C THR A 326 6.55 -10.67 -25.07
N PRO A 327 7.63 -11.37 -24.66
CA PRO A 327 9.01 -10.98 -25.03
C PRO A 327 9.20 -10.75 -26.53
N ALA A 328 8.63 -11.62 -27.38
CA ALA A 328 8.70 -11.47 -28.83
C ALA A 328 8.01 -10.19 -29.35
N ASP A 329 6.91 -9.78 -28.73
CA ASP A 329 6.22 -8.56 -29.11
C ASP A 329 6.93 -7.31 -28.57
N VAL A 330 7.56 -7.42 -27.39
CA VAL A 330 8.44 -6.36 -26.84
C VAL A 330 9.61 -6.11 -27.79
N GLU A 331 10.26 -7.16 -28.30
CA GLU A 331 11.35 -7.04 -29.25
C GLU A 331 10.93 -6.31 -30.55
N LYS A 332 9.74 -6.60 -31.07
CA LYS A 332 9.18 -5.88 -32.22
C LYS A 332 8.97 -4.39 -31.92
N ILE A 333 8.48 -4.08 -30.70
CA ILE A 333 8.31 -2.69 -30.26
C ILE A 333 9.68 -2.01 -30.15
N MET A 334 10.68 -2.70 -29.59
CA MET A 334 12.05 -2.17 -29.51
C MET A 334 12.62 -1.84 -30.91
N GLN A 335 12.43 -2.74 -31.89
CA GLN A 335 12.86 -2.52 -33.28
C GLN A 335 12.15 -1.32 -33.92
N GLN A 336 10.82 -1.19 -33.70
CA GLN A 336 10.05 -0.05 -34.21
C GLN A 336 10.53 1.28 -33.60
N MET A 337 10.78 1.28 -32.29
CA MET A 337 11.27 2.48 -31.60
C MET A 337 12.70 2.83 -31.99
N ALA A 338 13.58 1.83 -32.15
CA ALA A 338 14.95 2.05 -32.63
C ALA A 338 14.95 2.66 -34.03
N TYR A 339 14.08 2.17 -34.91
CA TYR A 339 13.92 2.75 -36.25
C TYR A 339 13.44 4.21 -36.22
N ALA A 340 12.42 4.48 -35.40
CA ALA A 340 11.87 5.84 -35.26
C ALA A 340 12.85 6.83 -34.58
N ASP A 341 13.66 6.36 -33.64
CA ASP A 341 14.66 7.18 -32.95
C ASP A 341 15.92 7.43 -33.76
N GLY A 342 16.23 6.55 -34.72
CA GLY A 342 17.40 6.60 -35.59
C GLY A 342 18.69 6.18 -34.90
N HIS A 343 19.75 5.97 -35.71
CA HIS A 343 21.06 5.47 -35.26
C HIS A 343 21.84 6.42 -34.32
N GLN A 344 21.41 7.68 -34.20
CA GLN A 344 22.01 8.67 -33.31
C GLN A 344 21.51 8.54 -31.86
N CYS A 345 20.46 7.77 -31.61
CA CYS A 345 19.92 7.49 -30.27
C CYS A 345 20.56 6.20 -29.74
N ALA A 346 21.31 6.29 -28.65
CA ALA A 346 21.82 5.10 -27.96
C ALA A 346 20.68 4.31 -27.35
N ILE A 347 20.79 2.98 -27.32
CA ILE A 347 19.81 2.10 -26.69
C ILE A 347 20.47 1.41 -25.52
N ARG A 348 19.87 1.52 -24.35
CA ARG A 348 20.31 0.87 -23.11
C ARG A 348 19.15 0.11 -22.49
N PHE A 349 19.45 -0.95 -21.75
CA PHE A 349 18.42 -1.70 -21.03
C PHE A 349 18.97 -2.30 -19.75
N GLU A 350 18.10 -2.49 -18.75
CA GLU A 350 18.46 -3.18 -17.52
C GLU A 350 18.77 -4.65 -17.81
N GLN A 351 19.96 -5.09 -17.47
CA GLN A 351 20.41 -6.47 -17.66
C GLN A 351 20.24 -7.25 -16.35
N GLU A 352 19.47 -8.33 -16.41
CA GLU A 352 19.36 -9.27 -15.30
C GLU A 352 20.70 -9.92 -14.94
N GLY A 353 20.85 -10.32 -13.68
CA GLY A 353 22.03 -11.02 -13.20
C GLY A 353 22.11 -12.47 -13.71
N GLY A 354 23.33 -13.03 -13.69
CA GLY A 354 23.59 -14.42 -14.07
C GLY A 354 23.80 -14.66 -15.56
N SER A 355 24.13 -15.91 -15.91
CA SER A 355 24.49 -16.30 -17.29
C SER A 355 23.32 -16.21 -18.28
N SER A 356 22.08 -16.39 -17.82
CA SER A 356 20.88 -16.22 -18.65
C SER A 356 20.66 -14.74 -19.04
N GLY A 357 20.89 -13.82 -18.12
CA GLY A 357 20.81 -12.38 -18.40
C GLY A 357 21.90 -11.92 -19.38
N GLU A 358 23.10 -12.46 -19.28
CA GLU A 358 24.20 -12.17 -20.23
C GLU A 358 23.87 -12.72 -21.63
N ALA A 359 23.37 -13.94 -21.73
CA ALA A 359 22.98 -14.51 -23.02
C ALA A 359 21.84 -13.73 -23.69
N ASN A 360 20.85 -13.30 -22.90
CA ASN A 360 19.75 -12.47 -23.40
C ASN A 360 20.24 -11.10 -23.87
N ALA A 361 21.13 -10.45 -23.10
CA ALA A 361 21.74 -9.19 -23.51
C ALA A 361 22.53 -9.29 -24.82
N LEU A 362 23.32 -10.35 -24.99
CA LEU A 362 24.04 -10.59 -26.24
C LEU A 362 23.09 -10.81 -27.42
N ARG A 363 21.99 -11.54 -27.20
CA ARG A 363 20.97 -11.79 -28.21
C ARG A 363 20.29 -10.49 -28.63
N ILE A 364 19.90 -9.64 -27.69
CA ILE A 364 19.28 -8.33 -27.99
C ILE A 364 20.24 -7.48 -28.84
N CYS A 365 21.51 -7.41 -28.45
CA CYS A 365 22.51 -6.59 -29.15
C CYS A 365 22.80 -7.11 -30.57
N ARG A 366 22.85 -8.44 -30.78
CA ARG A 366 23.33 -9.03 -32.06
C ARG A 366 22.21 -9.39 -33.01
N GLU A 367 21.07 -9.81 -32.49
CA GLU A 367 19.98 -10.40 -33.28
C GLU A 367 18.74 -9.49 -33.35
N VAL A 368 18.38 -8.82 -32.23
CA VAL A 368 17.18 -8.00 -32.20
C VAL A 368 17.45 -6.61 -32.77
N LEU A 369 18.57 -5.98 -32.42
CA LEU A 369 18.91 -4.60 -32.78
C LEU A 369 20.30 -4.51 -33.45
N PRO A 370 20.60 -5.27 -34.52
CA PRO A 370 21.89 -5.22 -35.19
C PRO A 370 22.11 -3.83 -35.82
N GLY A 371 23.31 -3.31 -35.69
CA GLY A 371 23.70 -2.02 -36.26
C GLY A 371 23.33 -0.77 -35.46
N TYR A 372 22.69 -0.91 -34.31
CA TYR A 372 22.42 0.17 -33.35
C TYR A 372 23.49 0.18 -32.24
N ASP A 373 23.65 1.32 -31.56
CA ASP A 373 24.44 1.41 -30.32
C ASP A 373 23.63 0.86 -29.15
N VAL A 374 23.75 -0.44 -28.89
CA VAL A 374 22.94 -1.17 -27.90
C VAL A 374 23.82 -1.80 -26.83
N MET A 375 23.48 -1.61 -25.56
CA MET A 375 24.20 -2.23 -24.44
C MET A 375 23.29 -2.50 -23.24
N GLY A 376 23.42 -3.68 -22.64
CA GLY A 376 22.84 -4.01 -21.33
C GLY A 376 23.62 -3.36 -20.19
N VAL A 377 22.93 -2.86 -19.18
CA VAL A 377 23.49 -2.21 -18.00
C VAL A 377 23.06 -2.98 -16.76
N LYS A 378 24.04 -3.44 -15.95
CA LYS A 378 23.74 -4.10 -14.67
C LYS A 378 23.55 -3.05 -13.59
N PRO A 379 22.43 -3.06 -12.83
CA PRO A 379 22.27 -2.17 -11.69
C PRO A 379 23.25 -2.56 -10.59
N VAL A 380 23.95 -1.56 -10.02
CA VAL A 380 25.00 -1.77 -8.99
C VAL A 380 24.49 -1.32 -7.61
N VAL A 381 23.49 -0.42 -7.57
CA VAL A 381 22.95 0.18 -6.36
C VAL A 381 21.43 0.03 -6.30
N SER A 382 20.86 0.26 -5.11
CA SER A 382 19.41 0.14 -4.89
C SER A 382 18.60 1.13 -5.75
N LYS A 383 17.33 0.84 -6.02
CA LYS A 383 16.41 1.72 -6.75
C LYS A 383 16.36 3.13 -6.14
N ILE A 384 16.29 3.23 -4.81
CA ILE A 384 16.26 4.51 -4.09
C ILE A 384 17.53 5.33 -4.33
N GLU A 385 18.69 4.68 -4.31
CA GLU A 385 19.97 5.36 -4.57
C GLU A 385 20.09 5.82 -6.01
N ARG A 386 19.54 5.08 -6.98
CA ARG A 386 19.50 5.46 -8.41
C ARG A 386 18.59 6.68 -8.65
N ALA A 387 17.47 6.75 -7.93
CA ALA A 387 16.47 7.81 -8.08
C ALA A 387 16.94 9.18 -7.55
N ARG A 388 17.81 9.21 -6.54
CA ARG A 388 18.25 10.47 -5.89
C ARG A 388 18.90 11.47 -6.85
N PRO A 389 19.83 11.09 -7.77
CA PRO A 389 20.45 12.04 -8.69
C PRO A 389 19.45 12.70 -9.64
N VAL A 390 18.50 11.95 -10.20
CA VAL A 390 17.50 12.54 -11.09
C VAL A 390 16.50 13.39 -10.33
N ALA A 391 16.14 13.02 -9.10
CA ALA A 391 15.30 13.84 -8.23
C ALA A 391 15.96 15.18 -7.90
N ALA A 392 17.26 15.18 -7.59
CA ALA A 392 18.03 16.41 -7.36
C ALA A 392 18.09 17.29 -8.64
N ALA A 393 18.26 16.70 -9.81
CA ALA A 393 18.22 17.43 -11.08
C ALA A 393 16.82 18.02 -11.36
N MET A 394 15.74 17.28 -11.05
CA MET A 394 14.37 17.79 -11.13
C MET A 394 14.15 18.97 -10.19
N GLN A 395 14.60 18.87 -8.95
CA GLN A 395 14.49 19.94 -7.95
C GLN A 395 15.25 21.21 -8.38
N MET A 396 16.40 21.04 -9.03
CA MET A 396 17.17 22.15 -9.63
C MET A 396 16.52 22.76 -10.88
N GLY A 397 15.42 22.19 -11.37
CA GLY A 397 14.76 22.62 -12.60
C GLY A 397 15.51 22.25 -13.86
N SER A 398 16.31 21.19 -13.83
CA SER A 398 17.15 20.75 -14.96
C SER A 398 16.49 19.62 -15.77
N VAL A 399 15.31 19.12 -15.38
CA VAL A 399 14.59 18.04 -16.08
C VAL A 399 13.27 18.57 -16.63
N PHE A 400 13.06 18.36 -17.92
CA PHE A 400 11.85 18.73 -18.64
C PHE A 400 11.17 17.49 -19.23
N ILE A 401 9.85 17.56 -19.39
CA ILE A 401 9.08 16.60 -20.19
C ILE A 401 8.43 17.34 -21.36
N VAL A 402 8.46 16.72 -22.53
CA VAL A 402 7.80 17.28 -23.71
C VAL A 402 6.29 17.16 -23.57
N LYS A 403 5.55 18.22 -23.88
CA LYS A 403 4.11 18.39 -23.67
C LYS A 403 3.25 17.23 -24.19
N ASN A 404 3.62 16.63 -25.30
CA ASN A 404 2.89 15.53 -25.94
C ASN A 404 3.60 14.18 -25.73
N CYS A 405 4.45 14.05 -24.69
CA CYS A 405 5.07 12.79 -24.34
C CYS A 405 4.00 11.74 -24.01
N ARG A 406 4.12 10.56 -24.62
CA ARG A 406 3.26 9.43 -24.33
C ARG A 406 3.42 9.03 -22.85
N GLU A 407 2.43 8.43 -22.24
CA GLU A 407 2.46 7.93 -20.85
C GLU A 407 2.87 8.97 -19.78
N MET A 408 2.76 10.28 -20.08
CA MET A 408 3.06 11.37 -19.15
C MET A 408 2.29 11.23 -17.83
N LEU A 409 1.01 10.84 -17.90
CA LEU A 409 0.18 10.64 -16.71
C LEU A 409 0.70 9.50 -15.84
N ARG A 410 1.18 8.42 -16.47
CA ARG A 410 1.80 7.29 -15.75
C ARG A 410 3.05 7.73 -15.01
N LEU A 411 3.93 8.50 -15.65
CA LEU A 411 5.11 9.07 -15.00
C LEU A 411 4.72 9.92 -13.78
N TYR A 412 3.73 10.83 -13.92
CA TYR A 412 3.28 11.66 -12.79
C TYR A 412 2.74 10.82 -11.63
N ASN A 413 1.95 9.77 -11.91
CA ASN A 413 1.43 8.88 -10.87
C ASN A 413 2.54 8.12 -10.14
N GLN A 414 3.56 7.65 -10.88
CA GLN A 414 4.70 6.96 -10.28
C GLN A 414 5.60 7.92 -9.49
N LEU A 415 5.84 9.15 -9.96
CA LEU A 415 6.59 10.16 -9.19
C LEU A 415 5.91 10.49 -7.86
N ASP A 416 4.57 10.53 -7.82
CA ASP A 416 3.82 10.81 -6.60
C ASP A 416 3.86 9.64 -5.59
N SER A 417 4.03 8.41 -6.06
CA SER A 417 3.96 7.19 -5.23
C SER A 417 5.32 6.54 -4.93
N PHE A 418 6.39 6.94 -5.64
CA PHE A 418 7.72 6.35 -5.46
C PHE A 418 8.35 6.70 -4.10
N PRO A 419 8.96 5.75 -3.35
CA PRO A 419 9.25 4.35 -3.72
C PRO A 419 8.16 3.35 -3.33
N LEU A 420 7.04 3.77 -2.79
CA LEU A 420 6.02 2.93 -2.15
C LEU A 420 4.89 2.51 -3.12
N GLY A 421 4.90 2.99 -4.35
CA GLY A 421 3.89 2.69 -5.36
C GLY A 421 3.88 1.21 -5.79
N ALA A 422 2.75 0.75 -6.32
CA ALA A 422 2.60 -0.60 -6.87
C ALA A 422 3.46 -0.83 -8.11
N HIS A 423 3.82 0.24 -8.82
CA HIS A 423 4.63 0.24 -10.03
C HIS A 423 5.63 1.38 -10.00
N ASP A 424 6.85 1.10 -10.40
CA ASP A 424 7.96 2.04 -10.50
C ASP A 424 8.75 1.93 -11.83
N ASP A 425 8.22 1.14 -12.79
CA ASP A 425 8.87 0.80 -14.06
C ASP A 425 9.29 2.03 -14.89
N VAL A 426 8.49 3.12 -14.86
CA VAL A 426 8.82 4.37 -15.57
C VAL A 426 9.96 5.12 -14.86
N ILE A 427 10.00 5.03 -13.52
CA ILE A 427 11.08 5.63 -12.72
C ILE A 427 12.39 4.88 -12.97
N ASP A 428 12.37 3.53 -12.97
CA ASP A 428 13.55 2.71 -13.26
C ASP A 428 14.11 3.01 -14.67
N ALA A 429 13.22 3.13 -15.67
CA ALA A 429 13.64 3.53 -17.02
C ALA A 429 14.18 4.98 -17.08
N MET A 430 13.61 5.90 -16.29
CA MET A 430 14.06 7.28 -16.20
C MET A 430 15.44 7.38 -15.54
N ASP A 431 15.64 6.66 -14.44
CA ASP A 431 16.90 6.62 -13.69
C ASP A 431 18.03 6.04 -14.56
N GLY A 432 17.74 4.95 -15.29
CA GLY A 432 18.68 4.35 -16.22
C GLY A 432 19.06 5.27 -17.39
N ALA A 433 18.08 6.00 -17.94
CA ALA A 433 18.32 6.99 -18.99
C ALA A 433 19.15 8.17 -18.47
N PHE A 434 18.88 8.65 -17.27
CA PHE A 434 19.62 9.73 -16.63
C PHE A 434 21.07 9.32 -16.34
N ALA A 435 21.28 8.11 -15.81
CA ALA A 435 22.60 7.58 -15.48
C ALA A 435 23.50 7.44 -16.72
N TYR A 436 22.95 7.23 -17.92
CA TYR A 436 23.72 7.22 -19.17
C TYR A 436 24.47 8.54 -19.44
N PHE A 437 23.91 9.67 -19.01
CA PHE A 437 24.52 11.00 -19.21
C PHE A 437 25.36 11.46 -18.01
N THR A 438 25.21 10.86 -16.84
CA THR A 438 25.91 11.16 -15.60
C THR A 438 26.76 9.96 -15.15
N PRO A 439 27.94 9.72 -15.74
CA PRO A 439 28.82 8.66 -15.24
C PRO A 439 29.26 8.94 -13.79
N ALA A 440 29.62 7.90 -13.05
CA ALA A 440 29.80 7.85 -11.59
C ALA A 440 30.76 8.88 -10.93
N GLU A 441 31.38 9.75 -11.71
CA GLU A 441 32.19 10.89 -11.22
C GLU A 441 31.47 12.25 -11.43
N GLY A 442 30.15 12.26 -11.55
CA GLY A 442 29.32 13.36 -12.01
C GLY A 442 29.35 14.61 -11.13
N ARG A 443 29.91 15.70 -11.63
CA ARG A 443 29.56 17.07 -11.23
C ARG A 443 28.22 17.45 -11.87
N ILE A 444 27.17 17.60 -11.07
CA ILE A 444 25.95 18.27 -11.50
C ILE A 444 26.30 19.75 -11.67
N VAL A 445 26.34 20.22 -12.91
CA VAL A 445 26.59 21.64 -13.23
C VAL A 445 25.24 22.36 -13.17
N ALA A 446 25.11 23.31 -12.26
CA ALA A 446 23.94 24.19 -12.23
C ALA A 446 23.82 24.97 -13.55
N PRO A 447 22.62 25.08 -14.15
CA PRO A 447 22.44 25.73 -15.43
C PRO A 447 22.80 27.22 -15.32
N THR A 448 23.83 27.64 -16.07
CA THR A 448 24.16 29.06 -16.26
C THR A 448 23.08 29.69 -17.13
N SER A 449 22.23 30.51 -16.51
CA SER A 449 21.26 31.43 -17.09
C SER A 449 20.70 31.10 -18.49
N ILE A 450 19.68 30.28 -18.53
CA ILE A 450 18.74 30.26 -19.65
C ILE A 450 17.82 31.46 -19.51
N LYS A 451 17.77 32.35 -20.50
CA LYS A 451 16.75 33.41 -20.55
C LYS A 451 15.38 32.77 -20.43
N ARG A 452 14.67 33.11 -19.35
CA ARG A 452 13.32 32.61 -19.02
C ARG A 452 12.28 33.20 -19.97
N SER A 453 12.34 32.90 -21.27
CA SER A 453 11.26 33.22 -22.19
C SER A 453 10.43 31.96 -22.42
N ALA A 454 9.21 32.00 -21.94
CA ALA A 454 8.12 31.03 -22.16
C ALA A 454 8.19 29.68 -21.43
N VAL A 455 8.37 29.69 -20.11
CA VAL A 455 8.00 28.54 -19.26
C VAL A 455 6.71 28.87 -18.54
N THR A 456 5.61 28.27 -18.97
CA THR A 456 4.30 28.41 -18.28
C THR A 456 4.30 27.45 -17.07
N ARG A 457 4.33 27.98 -15.86
CA ARG A 457 4.05 27.19 -14.66
C ARG A 457 2.57 26.83 -14.69
N ASN A 458 2.22 25.58 -14.95
CA ASN A 458 0.87 25.08 -14.76
C ASN A 458 0.55 25.09 -13.26
N ARG A 459 -0.16 26.16 -12.82
CA ARG A 459 -0.85 26.16 -11.55
C ARG A 459 -2.10 25.30 -11.72
N PHE A 460 -2.06 24.06 -11.29
CA PHE A 460 -3.30 23.31 -11.05
C PHE A 460 -4.04 24.05 -9.91
N ARG A 461 -5.08 24.77 -10.27
CA ARG A 461 -6.08 25.25 -9.32
C ARG A 461 -6.85 24.04 -8.80
N ALA A 462 -6.63 23.68 -7.52
CA ALA A 462 -7.55 22.85 -6.79
C ALA A 462 -8.93 23.51 -6.85
N GLY A 463 -9.91 22.83 -7.45
CA GLY A 463 -11.28 23.28 -7.48
C GLY A 463 -11.83 23.35 -6.06
N ARG A 464 -12.10 24.55 -5.59
CA ARG A 464 -12.93 24.76 -4.39
C ARG A 464 -14.34 24.32 -4.74
N SER A 465 -14.79 23.18 -4.23
CA SER A 465 -16.20 22.86 -4.18
C SER A 465 -16.91 23.79 -3.21
N TYR A 466 -17.81 24.61 -3.73
CA TYR A 466 -18.77 25.39 -2.93
C TYR A 466 -19.78 24.41 -2.31
N TRP A 467 -19.81 24.35 -1.00
CA TRP A 467 -21.03 24.04 -0.27
C TRP A 467 -21.48 25.30 0.45
N ARG A 468 -22.56 25.87 0.01
CA ARG A 468 -23.41 26.82 0.75
C ARG A 468 -24.82 26.23 0.80
N SER A 469 -25.36 26.33 1.99
CA SER A 469 -26.72 26.16 2.56
C SER A 469 -27.12 24.75 2.91
#